data_3b7a734466b81153f3277f957e13a870
#
_entry.id   3b7a734466b81153f3277f957e13a870
#
_cell.length_a   1.000
_cell.length_b   1.000
_cell.length_c   1.000
_cell.angle_alpha   90.00
_cell.angle_beta   90.00
_cell.angle_gamma   90.00
#
_symmetry.space_group_name_H-M   'P 1'
#
loop_
_entity.id
_entity.type
_entity.pdbx_description
1 polymer ?
#
loop_
_entity_poly.entity_id
_entity_poly.type
_entity_poly.pdbx_seq_one_letter_code
_entity_poly.pdbx_strand_id
1 'polypeptide(L)'
;MKISANYWIFEGGLDGTLPIADAMKQAAQLGYDGIELCIASQGVLTQKTTQAECETFCEEAQKNGLEISGVASGESWGRSPTSNDPEVRQSIIDFTKK
;
A
#
# COMPACT_ATOMS: atom_id res chain seq x y z
N MET A 1 -19.35 -3.01 -13.11
CA MET A 1 -17.87 -2.87 -13.07
C MET A 1 -17.49 -2.25 -11.75
N LYS A 2 -16.48 -2.80 -11.09
CA LYS A 2 -15.94 -2.25 -9.84
C LYS A 2 -14.76 -1.35 -10.14
N ILE A 3 -14.65 -0.24 -9.41
CA ILE A 3 -13.57 0.75 -9.55
C ILE A 3 -12.85 0.88 -8.22
N SER A 4 -11.54 0.72 -8.25
CA SER A 4 -10.68 0.82 -7.08
C SER A 4 -9.80 2.07 -7.14
N ALA A 5 -9.60 2.71 -6.00
CA ALA A 5 -8.68 3.82 -5.86
C ALA A 5 -7.30 3.31 -5.41
N ASN A 6 -6.23 3.89 -5.93
CA ASN A 6 -4.90 3.67 -5.39
C ASN A 6 -4.64 4.64 -4.23
N TYR A 7 -4.02 4.17 -3.17
CA TYR A 7 -3.69 4.94 -1.97
C TYR A 7 -2.92 6.24 -2.28
N TRP A 8 -2.08 6.24 -3.31
CA TRP A 8 -1.26 7.40 -3.66
C TRP A 8 -2.04 8.62 -4.17
N ILE A 9 -3.31 8.45 -4.57
CA ILE A 9 -4.11 9.60 -5.06
C ILE A 9 -4.58 10.53 -3.93
N PHE A 10 -4.53 10.07 -2.69
CA PHE A 10 -4.94 10.86 -1.54
C PHE A 10 -3.78 11.68 -0.99
N GLU A 11 -4.09 12.84 -0.40
CA GLU A 11 -3.08 13.67 0.26
C GLU A 11 -2.39 12.91 1.39
N GLY A 12 -1.06 12.90 1.39
CA GLY A 12 -0.25 12.09 2.31
C GLY A 12 -0.05 10.64 1.85
N GLY A 13 -0.66 10.22 0.75
CA GLY A 13 -0.50 8.88 0.21
C GLY A 13 0.89 8.63 -0.37
N LEU A 14 1.42 9.54 -1.17
CA LEU A 14 2.77 9.41 -1.76
C LEU A 14 3.86 9.36 -0.69
N ASP A 15 3.70 10.08 0.39
CA ASP A 15 4.65 10.10 1.51
C ASP A 15 4.48 8.91 2.45
N GLY A 16 3.40 8.15 2.30
CA GLY A 16 3.07 7.03 3.18
C GLY A 16 2.66 7.45 4.59
N THR A 17 2.21 8.70 4.77
CA THR A 17 1.87 9.27 6.09
C THR A 17 0.38 9.29 6.38
N LEU A 18 -0.48 9.17 5.35
CA LEU A 18 -1.93 9.13 5.52
C LEU A 18 -2.33 7.82 6.22
N PRO A 19 -3.00 7.87 7.39
CA PRO A 19 -3.51 6.66 8.01
C PRO A 19 -4.40 5.85 7.05
N ILE A 20 -4.21 4.54 7.02
CA ILE A 20 -4.92 3.65 6.10
C ILE A 20 -6.44 3.76 6.28
N ALA A 21 -6.91 3.84 7.53
CA ALA A 21 -8.34 4.01 7.82
C ALA A 21 -8.90 5.31 7.21
N ASP A 22 -8.12 6.40 7.22
CA ASP A 22 -8.54 7.67 6.63
C ASP A 22 -8.61 7.59 5.10
N ALA A 23 -7.64 6.92 4.48
CA ALA A 23 -7.66 6.67 3.04
C ALA A 23 -8.89 5.85 2.63
N MET A 24 -9.22 4.81 3.37
CA MET A 24 -10.40 3.98 3.13
C MET A 24 -11.70 4.78 3.27
N LYS A 25 -11.79 5.63 4.28
CA LYS A 25 -12.93 6.51 4.48
C LYS A 25 -13.12 7.47 3.32
N GLN A 26 -12.05 8.10 2.85
CA GLN A 26 -12.09 8.99 1.69
C GLN A 26 -12.50 8.24 0.42
N ALA A 27 -11.94 7.06 0.17
CA ALA A 27 -12.29 6.23 -0.98
C ALA A 27 -13.78 5.86 -0.97
N ALA A 28 -14.31 5.46 0.18
CA ALA A 28 -15.73 5.14 0.34
C ALA A 28 -16.63 6.37 0.11
N GLN A 29 -16.26 7.53 0.63
CA GLN A 29 -17.00 8.77 0.45
C GLN A 29 -17.06 9.22 -1.03
N LEU A 30 -15.99 8.93 -1.79
CA LEU A 30 -15.92 9.23 -3.21
C LEU A 30 -16.65 8.20 -4.09
N GLY A 31 -17.17 7.13 -3.51
CA GLY A 31 -17.94 6.12 -4.21
C GLY A 31 -17.11 5.00 -4.87
N TYR A 32 -15.85 4.85 -4.51
CA TYR A 32 -15.03 3.72 -4.97
C TYR A 32 -15.50 2.40 -4.36
N ASP A 33 -15.35 1.31 -5.10
CA ASP A 33 -15.69 -0.05 -4.65
C ASP A 33 -14.55 -0.74 -3.92
N GLY A 34 -13.32 -0.27 -4.14
CA GLY A 34 -12.14 -0.85 -3.54
C GLY A 34 -10.99 0.14 -3.38
N ILE A 35 -9.94 -0.32 -2.74
CA ILE A 35 -8.69 0.43 -2.54
C ILE A 35 -7.49 -0.50 -2.75
N GLU A 36 -6.49 -0.02 -3.48
CA GLU A 36 -5.18 -0.63 -3.56
C GLU A 36 -4.27 0.06 -2.54
N LEU A 37 -3.72 -0.70 -1.61
CA LEU A 37 -2.81 -0.21 -0.59
C LEU A 37 -1.38 -0.09 -1.16
N CYS A 38 -0.54 0.71 -0.53
CA CYS A 38 0.84 0.89 -0.96
C CYS A 38 1.80 0.61 0.18
N ILE A 39 2.72 -0.33 -0.03
CA ILE A 39 3.78 -0.68 0.92
C ILE A 39 5.06 0.07 0.56
N ALA A 40 5.75 0.57 1.57
CA ALA A 40 7.02 1.28 1.41
C ALA A 40 8.02 0.88 2.52
N SER A 41 9.26 1.35 2.39
CA SER A 41 10.29 1.15 3.42
C SER A 41 9.97 1.90 4.72
N GLN A 42 9.19 2.98 4.61
CA GLN A 42 8.78 3.81 5.73
C GLN A 42 7.31 4.23 5.56
N GLY A 43 6.66 4.55 6.66
CA GLY A 43 5.27 5.01 6.65
C GLY A 43 4.31 4.06 7.37
N VAL A 44 3.04 4.17 7.01
CA VAL A 44 1.94 3.46 7.71
C VAL A 44 1.81 1.98 7.35
N LEU A 45 2.33 1.58 6.18
CA LEU A 45 2.36 0.17 5.75
C LEU A 45 3.77 -0.16 5.27
N THR A 46 4.46 -0.99 6.01
CA THR A 46 5.84 -1.38 5.75
C THR A 46 6.04 -2.89 5.96
N GLN A 47 7.23 -3.39 5.66
CA GLN A 47 7.60 -4.78 5.95
C GLN A 47 7.53 -5.13 7.45
N LYS A 48 7.50 -4.14 8.33
CA LYS A 48 7.38 -4.32 9.79
C LYS A 48 5.95 -4.37 10.26
N THR A 49 4.98 -4.05 9.40
CA THR A 49 3.56 -4.13 9.70
C THR A 49 3.22 -5.56 10.05
N THR A 50 2.57 -5.75 11.19
CA THR A 50 2.25 -7.08 11.71
C THR A 50 1.01 -7.67 11.03
N GLN A 51 0.84 -8.99 11.16
CA GLN A 51 -0.38 -9.65 10.68
C GLN A 51 -1.63 -9.07 11.34
N ALA A 52 -1.58 -8.80 12.64
CA ALA A 52 -2.71 -8.21 13.37
C ALA A 52 -3.09 -6.82 12.82
N GLU A 53 -2.11 -6.00 12.47
CA GLU A 53 -2.36 -4.71 11.81
C GLU A 53 -2.98 -4.90 10.42
N CYS A 54 -2.51 -5.86 9.64
CA CYS A 54 -3.09 -6.18 8.34
C CYS A 54 -4.56 -6.66 8.46
N GLU A 55 -4.86 -7.48 9.46
CA GLU A 55 -6.23 -7.91 9.76
C GLU A 55 -7.12 -6.72 10.11
N THR A 56 -6.59 -5.75 10.88
CA THR A 56 -7.30 -4.49 11.17
C THR A 56 -7.60 -3.71 9.89
N PHE A 57 -6.69 -3.67 8.93
CA PHE A 57 -6.96 -3.02 7.64
C PHE A 57 -8.06 -3.72 6.86
N CYS A 58 -8.10 -5.05 6.88
CA CYS A 58 -9.19 -5.81 6.25
C CYS A 58 -10.54 -5.52 6.90
N GLU A 59 -10.60 -5.47 8.23
CA GLU A 59 -11.81 -5.13 8.97
C GLU A 59 -12.28 -3.70 8.65
N GLU A 60 -11.36 -2.76 8.61
CA GLU A 60 -11.66 -1.36 8.28
C GLU A 60 -12.20 -1.22 6.85
N ALA A 61 -11.62 -1.95 5.90
CA ALA A 61 -12.14 -2.00 4.53
C ALA A 61 -13.58 -2.51 4.51
N GLN A 62 -13.88 -3.59 5.21
CA GLN A 62 -15.23 -4.15 5.30
C GLN A 62 -16.23 -3.16 5.91
N LYS A 63 -15.85 -2.43 6.97
CA LYS A 63 -16.70 -1.39 7.58
C LYS A 63 -17.06 -0.28 6.60
N ASN A 64 -16.16 0.06 5.69
CA ASN A 64 -16.36 1.09 4.68
C ASN A 64 -17.00 0.54 3.38
N GLY A 65 -17.30 -0.74 3.32
CA GLY A 65 -17.85 -1.38 2.13
C GLY A 65 -16.86 -1.48 0.97
N LEU A 66 -15.56 -1.49 1.27
CA LEU A 66 -14.48 -1.56 0.29
C LEU A 66 -13.87 -2.96 0.22
N GLU A 67 -13.41 -3.33 -0.97
CA GLU A 67 -12.51 -4.46 -1.17
C GLU A 67 -11.07 -3.95 -1.26
N ILE A 68 -10.12 -4.69 -0.70
CA ILE A 68 -8.69 -4.44 -0.95
C ILE A 68 -8.34 -5.11 -2.26
N SER A 69 -8.11 -4.31 -3.30
CA SER A 69 -7.90 -4.81 -4.66
C SER A 69 -6.47 -5.28 -4.93
N GLY A 70 -5.51 -4.84 -4.12
CA GLY A 70 -4.12 -5.21 -4.27
C GLY A 70 -3.21 -4.41 -3.36
N VAL A 71 -1.92 -4.69 -3.46
CA VAL A 71 -0.86 -3.95 -2.78
C VAL A 71 0.21 -3.56 -3.80
N ALA A 72 0.49 -2.28 -3.92
CA ALA A 72 1.50 -1.72 -4.80
C ALA A 72 2.75 -1.30 -4.02
N SER A 73 3.87 -1.19 -4.71
CA SER A 73 5.11 -0.64 -4.15
C SER A 73 5.85 0.20 -5.18
N GLY A 74 6.35 1.37 -4.76
CA GLY A 74 7.24 2.23 -5.55
C GLY A 74 8.73 1.99 -5.29
N GLU A 75 9.09 1.05 -4.42
CA GLU A 75 10.48 0.84 -3.99
C GLU A 75 11.41 0.45 -5.13
N SER A 76 10.90 -0.23 -6.16
CA SER A 76 11.68 -0.59 -7.35
C SER A 76 12.10 0.60 -8.22
N TRP A 77 11.52 1.77 -8.04
CA TRP A 77 11.93 2.98 -8.76
C TRP A 77 13.24 3.54 -8.22
N GLY A 78 13.46 3.45 -6.92
CA GLY A 78 14.71 3.86 -6.27
C GLY A 78 15.75 2.74 -6.20
N ARG A 79 15.30 1.47 -6.19
CA ARG A 79 16.13 0.26 -6.09
C ARG A 79 15.70 -0.73 -7.16
N SER A 80 16.27 -0.57 -8.37
CA SER A 80 15.84 -1.39 -9.51
C SER A 80 16.30 -2.85 -9.37
N PRO A 81 15.41 -3.84 -9.63
CA PRO A 81 15.81 -5.25 -9.73
C PRO A 81 16.70 -5.54 -10.93
N THR A 82 16.83 -4.59 -11.84
CA THR A 82 17.70 -4.67 -13.01
C THR A 82 18.96 -3.80 -12.88
N SER A 83 19.26 -3.29 -11.67
CA SER A 83 20.47 -2.51 -11.41
C SER A 83 21.73 -3.30 -11.74
N ASN A 84 22.75 -2.59 -12.21
CA ASN A 84 24.09 -3.17 -12.42
C ASN A 84 24.79 -3.52 -11.09
N ASP A 85 24.35 -2.88 -9.99
CA ASP A 85 24.87 -3.17 -8.65
C ASP A 85 24.18 -4.39 -8.05
N PRO A 86 24.92 -5.49 -7.74
CA PRO A 86 24.33 -6.69 -7.15
C PRO A 86 23.69 -6.46 -5.79
N GLU A 87 24.21 -5.54 -4.97
CA GLU A 87 23.65 -5.23 -3.66
C GLU A 87 22.29 -4.57 -3.78
N VAL A 88 22.13 -3.66 -4.76
CA VAL A 88 20.85 -3.02 -5.04
C VAL A 88 19.82 -4.06 -5.50
N ARG A 89 20.20 -4.93 -6.44
CA ARG A 89 19.31 -6.01 -6.90
C ARG A 89 18.84 -6.90 -5.74
N GLN A 90 19.78 -7.32 -4.89
CA GLN A 90 19.45 -8.18 -3.76
C GLN A 90 18.54 -7.47 -2.77
N SER A 91 18.77 -6.18 -2.51
CA SER A 91 17.95 -5.41 -1.57
C SER A 91 16.47 -5.33 -1.97
N ILE A 92 16.19 -5.15 -3.26
CA ILE A 92 14.79 -5.10 -3.74
C ILE A 92 14.15 -6.49 -3.80
N ILE A 93 14.93 -7.51 -4.12
CA ILE A 93 14.46 -8.91 -4.07
C ILE A 93 14.04 -9.27 -2.64
N ASP A 94 14.88 -8.96 -1.66
CA ASP A 94 14.60 -9.24 -0.26
C ASP A 94 13.37 -8.45 0.24
N PHE A 95 13.23 -7.20 -0.17
CA PHE A 95 12.04 -6.40 0.11
C PHE A 95 10.77 -7.06 -0.45
N THR A 96 10.83 -7.51 -1.69
CA THR A 96 9.66 -8.06 -2.40
C THR A 96 9.23 -9.41 -1.84
N LYS A 97 10.16 -10.22 -1.35
CA LYS A 97 9.87 -11.55 -0.79
C LYS A 97 9.24 -11.52 0.60
N LYS A 98 9.40 -10.44 1.33
CA LYS A 98 8.97 -10.34 2.71
C LYS A 98 7.52 -9.89 2.83
#